data_0d980ef1497eb7f8d54a3e95e1008b5f
#
_entry.id   0d980ef1497eb7f8d54a3e95e1008b5f
#
_cell.length_a   1.000
_cell.length_b   1.000
_cell.length_c   1.000
_cell.angle_alpha   90.00
_cell.angle_beta   90.00
_cell.angle_gamma   90.00
#
_symmetry.space_group_name_H-M   'P 1'
#
loop_
_entity.id
_entity.type
_entity.pdbx_description
1 polymer ?
#
loop_
_entity_poly.entity_id
_entity_poly.type
_entity_poly.pdbx_seq_one_letter_code
_entity_poly.pdbx_strand_id
1 'polypeptide(L)'
;MNAVEVLCNYFNCTFEELKNKMQEYTFALKIGEDYLISPMKINPNKTLFSYCDIESAQELSLLKKTNFIEAIKKDYEKFSLNKPKPLGAIFNDCILRRLHNKEHLNQIHFNNFPIVGFSSFGEIYGAGIAKSLVAIFFYEVENFNDFKPRYLKTFIQKYSDFKYYYLNIKGQKLEMTNENNKIILNQLKCYEDVLAKLN
;
A
#
# COMPACT_ATOMS: atom_id res chain seq x y z
N MET A 1 -23.36 -3.16 -6.16
CA MET A 1 -22.84 -3.67 -4.86
C MET A 1 -21.73 -2.76 -4.41
N ASN A 2 -21.76 -2.26 -3.19
CA ASN A 2 -20.68 -1.40 -2.68
C ASN A 2 -19.52 -2.26 -2.13
N ALA A 3 -18.36 -1.64 -1.91
CA ALA A 3 -17.15 -2.37 -1.49
C ALA A 3 -17.30 -3.08 -0.12
N VAL A 4 -18.12 -2.52 0.79
CA VAL A 4 -18.39 -3.15 2.10
C VAL A 4 -19.26 -4.39 1.94
N GLU A 5 -20.26 -4.37 1.04
CA GLU A 5 -21.08 -5.54 0.72
C GLU A 5 -20.23 -6.66 0.09
N VAL A 6 -19.28 -6.29 -0.78
CA VAL A 6 -18.34 -7.27 -1.36
C VAL A 6 -17.54 -7.96 -0.25
N LEU A 7 -17.03 -7.20 0.72
CA LEU A 7 -16.26 -7.75 1.83
C LEU A 7 -17.12 -8.61 2.77
N CYS A 8 -18.36 -8.19 3.07
CA CYS A 8 -19.29 -8.99 3.88
C CYS A 8 -19.57 -10.34 3.20
N ASN A 9 -19.79 -10.34 1.90
CA ASN A 9 -20.01 -11.57 1.12
C ASN A 9 -18.73 -12.44 1.10
N TYR A 10 -17.56 -11.84 0.87
CA TYR A 10 -16.29 -12.57 0.85
C TYR A 10 -16.01 -13.28 2.18
N PHE A 11 -16.23 -12.58 3.31
CA PHE A 11 -15.99 -13.12 4.65
C PHE A 11 -17.19 -13.92 5.20
N ASN A 12 -18.31 -13.97 4.48
CA ASN A 12 -19.58 -14.53 4.94
C ASN A 12 -19.94 -14.03 6.34
N CYS A 13 -20.03 -12.71 6.49
CA CYS A 13 -20.23 -12.05 7.78
C CYS A 13 -21.13 -10.82 7.67
N THR A 14 -21.68 -10.40 8.79
CA THR A 14 -22.45 -9.16 8.92
C THR A 14 -21.53 -7.93 8.91
N PHE A 15 -22.12 -6.75 8.73
CA PHE A 15 -21.37 -5.47 8.79
C PHE A 15 -20.66 -5.25 10.15
N GLU A 16 -21.28 -5.64 11.25
CA GLU A 16 -20.66 -5.48 12.57
C GLU A 16 -19.48 -6.45 12.78
N GLU A 17 -19.62 -7.68 12.30
CA GLU A 17 -18.54 -8.66 12.32
C GLU A 17 -17.39 -8.28 11.39
N LEU A 18 -17.69 -7.62 10.26
CA LEU A 18 -16.67 -7.17 9.31
C LEU A 18 -15.66 -6.21 9.96
N LYS A 19 -16.12 -5.32 10.85
CA LYS A 19 -15.22 -4.39 11.59
C LYS A 19 -14.16 -5.16 12.39
N ASN A 20 -14.55 -6.27 13.04
CA ASN A 20 -13.63 -7.11 13.78
C ASN A 20 -12.71 -7.90 12.84
N LYS A 21 -13.24 -8.47 11.76
CA LYS A 21 -12.46 -9.15 10.72
C LYS A 21 -11.36 -8.25 10.16
N MET A 22 -11.68 -7.00 9.84
CA MET A 22 -10.72 -6.05 9.27
C MET A 22 -9.63 -5.61 10.26
N GLN A 23 -9.69 -5.97 11.53
CA GLN A 23 -8.56 -5.81 12.44
C GLN A 23 -7.39 -6.74 12.08
N GLU A 24 -7.69 -7.92 11.51
CA GLU A 24 -6.70 -8.92 11.08
C GLU A 24 -6.24 -8.73 9.64
N TYR A 25 -6.91 -7.90 8.84
CA TYR A 25 -6.64 -7.73 7.42
C TYR A 25 -6.26 -6.29 7.07
N THR A 26 -5.63 -6.11 5.94
CA THR A 26 -5.31 -4.81 5.37
C THR A 26 -5.30 -4.90 3.85
N PHE A 27 -5.42 -3.76 3.19
CA PHE A 27 -5.28 -3.69 1.74
C PHE A 27 -3.88 -3.28 1.34
N ALA A 28 -3.46 -3.68 0.16
CA ALA A 28 -2.20 -3.29 -0.44
C ALA A 28 -2.31 -3.19 -1.97
N LEU A 29 -1.47 -2.35 -2.55
CA LEU A 29 -1.17 -2.34 -3.98
C LEU A 29 -0.04 -3.33 -4.24
N LYS A 30 -0.19 -4.20 -5.23
CA LYS A 30 0.91 -5.07 -5.68
C LYS A 30 1.64 -4.39 -6.83
N ILE A 31 2.93 -4.11 -6.65
CA ILE A 31 3.80 -3.51 -7.67
C ILE A 31 5.06 -4.37 -7.80
N GLY A 32 5.21 -5.07 -8.91
CA GLY A 32 6.22 -6.11 -9.04
C GLY A 32 6.06 -7.19 -7.96
N GLU A 33 7.11 -7.42 -7.20
CA GLU A 33 7.12 -8.36 -6.07
C GLU A 33 6.78 -7.72 -4.72
N ASP A 34 6.61 -6.40 -4.68
CA ASP A 34 6.35 -5.67 -3.43
C ASP A 34 4.85 -5.44 -3.22
N TYR A 35 4.42 -5.50 -1.95
CA TYR A 35 3.09 -5.09 -1.51
C TYR A 35 3.18 -3.77 -0.74
N LEU A 36 2.59 -2.73 -1.29
CA LEU A 36 2.53 -1.40 -0.69
C LEU A 36 1.24 -1.26 0.09
N ILE A 37 1.35 -1.18 1.41
CA ILE A 37 0.19 -1.15 2.31
C ILE A 37 -0.62 0.13 2.10
N SER A 38 -1.89 -0.05 1.78
CA SER A 38 -2.91 1.00 1.63
C SER A 38 -4.05 0.73 2.61
N PRO A 39 -3.92 1.13 3.87
CA PRO A 39 -4.90 0.80 4.88
C PRO A 39 -6.22 1.55 4.65
N MET A 40 -7.32 0.89 5.00
CA MET A 40 -8.65 1.45 4.90
C MET A 40 -9.36 1.45 6.24
N LYS A 41 -10.31 2.37 6.38
CA LYS A 41 -11.25 2.47 7.48
C LYS A 41 -12.67 2.20 6.96
N ILE A 42 -13.43 1.43 7.71
CA ILE A 42 -14.87 1.27 7.46
C ILE A 42 -15.60 2.38 8.21
N ASN A 43 -16.36 3.16 7.48
CA ASN A 43 -17.20 4.22 8.03
C ASN A 43 -18.56 3.69 8.50
N PRO A 44 -19.26 4.38 9.43
CA PRO A 44 -20.60 4.01 9.88
C PRO A 44 -21.65 3.95 8.77
N ASN A 45 -21.49 4.75 7.73
CA ASN A 45 -22.37 4.78 6.53
C ASN A 45 -22.07 3.63 5.54
N LYS A 46 -21.36 2.59 5.95
CA LYS A 46 -20.99 1.42 5.13
C LYS A 46 -20.17 1.77 3.89
N THR A 47 -19.27 2.74 4.02
CA THR A 47 -18.27 3.05 2.99
C THR A 47 -16.87 2.71 3.46
N LEU A 48 -15.95 2.46 2.52
CA LEU A 48 -14.52 2.36 2.79
C LEU A 48 -13.86 3.72 2.57
N PHE A 49 -13.04 4.12 3.51
CA PHE A 49 -12.16 5.28 3.40
C PHE A 49 -10.72 4.81 3.35
N SER A 50 -9.99 5.19 2.32
CA SER A 50 -8.56 4.92 2.20
C SER A 50 -7.74 6.03 2.85
N TYR A 51 -6.66 5.67 3.53
CA TYR A 51 -5.66 6.61 4.05
C TYR A 51 -4.61 6.99 3.00
N CYS A 52 -4.58 6.30 1.86
CA CYS A 52 -3.72 6.60 0.72
C CYS A 52 -4.60 6.90 -0.49
N ASP A 53 -4.06 7.66 -1.43
CA ASP A 53 -4.75 7.90 -2.69
C ASP A 53 -4.91 6.59 -3.46
N ILE A 54 -6.15 6.32 -3.87
CA ILE A 54 -6.50 5.17 -4.71
C ILE A 54 -7.17 5.72 -5.95
N GLU A 55 -6.60 5.40 -7.09
CA GLU A 55 -7.14 5.77 -8.37
C GLU A 55 -8.16 4.74 -8.87
N SER A 56 -9.07 5.18 -9.73
CA SER A 56 -9.97 4.26 -10.45
C SER A 56 -9.15 3.22 -11.22
N ALA A 57 -9.65 2.00 -11.31
CA ALA A 57 -8.99 0.85 -11.93
C ALA A 57 -7.76 0.29 -11.19
N GLN A 58 -7.41 0.80 -10.01
CA GLN A 58 -6.39 0.14 -9.18
C GLN A 58 -6.95 -1.13 -8.53
N GLU A 59 -6.23 -2.24 -8.71
CA GLU A 59 -6.53 -3.48 -8.01
C GLU A 59 -5.90 -3.49 -6.63
N LEU A 60 -6.68 -3.89 -5.63
CA LEU A 60 -6.25 -3.99 -4.25
C LEU A 60 -6.17 -5.45 -3.82
N SER A 61 -5.04 -5.84 -3.29
CA SER A 61 -4.86 -7.15 -2.64
C SER A 61 -5.31 -7.07 -1.19
N LEU A 62 -6.10 -8.04 -0.75
CA LEU A 62 -6.46 -8.20 0.66
C LEU A 62 -5.42 -9.09 1.34
N LEU A 63 -4.71 -8.57 2.32
CA LEU A 63 -3.63 -9.25 3.03
C LEU A 63 -4.01 -9.52 4.48
N LYS A 64 -3.67 -10.70 4.99
CA LYS A 64 -3.76 -11.01 6.40
C LYS A 64 -2.53 -10.50 7.14
N LYS A 65 -2.72 -9.85 8.28
CA LYS A 65 -1.62 -9.36 9.12
C LYS A 65 -0.85 -10.53 9.73
N THR A 66 0.45 -10.37 9.84
CA THR A 66 1.36 -11.30 10.51
C THR A 66 1.75 -10.76 11.90
N ASN A 67 2.55 -11.54 12.63
CA ASN A 67 3.11 -11.06 13.88
C ASN A 67 4.03 -9.86 13.62
N PHE A 68 3.74 -8.74 14.27
CA PHE A 68 4.42 -7.47 14.08
C PHE A 68 5.90 -7.53 14.43
N ILE A 69 6.26 -8.15 15.58
CA ILE A 69 7.64 -8.22 16.06
C ILE A 69 8.48 -9.16 15.19
N GLU A 70 7.92 -10.32 14.85
CA GLU A 70 8.61 -11.30 13.99
C GLU A 70 8.84 -10.73 12.58
N ALA A 71 7.86 -10.03 12.03
CA ALA A 71 7.99 -9.38 10.72
C ALA A 71 9.14 -8.36 10.72
N ILE A 72 9.22 -7.48 11.72
CA ILE A 72 10.29 -6.49 11.84
C ILE A 72 11.66 -7.17 11.98
N LYS A 73 11.77 -8.18 12.84
CA LYS A 73 13.03 -8.92 13.01
C LYS A 73 13.49 -9.54 11.69
N LYS A 74 12.60 -10.25 11.03
CA LYS A 74 12.89 -10.91 9.74
C LYS A 74 13.30 -9.90 8.67
N ASP A 75 12.60 -8.76 8.57
CA ASP A 75 12.91 -7.73 7.60
C ASP A 75 14.26 -7.07 7.89
N TYR A 76 14.55 -6.79 9.16
CA TYR A 76 15.82 -6.23 9.57
C TYR A 76 16.98 -7.22 9.36
N GLU A 77 16.82 -8.48 9.70
CA GLU A 77 17.81 -9.55 9.44
C GLU A 77 18.12 -9.66 7.95
N LYS A 78 17.08 -9.70 7.12
CA LYS A 78 17.23 -9.72 5.66
C LYS A 78 17.91 -8.46 5.12
N PHE A 79 17.59 -7.29 5.70
CA PHE A 79 18.19 -6.03 5.31
C PHE A 79 19.67 -5.95 5.72
N SER A 80 20.02 -6.42 6.92
CA SER A 80 21.38 -6.33 7.50
C SER A 80 22.34 -7.41 6.98
N LEU A 81 21.81 -8.40 6.25
CA LEU A 81 22.65 -9.48 5.71
C LEU A 81 23.77 -8.92 4.82
N ASN A 82 25.01 -9.34 5.11
CA ASN A 82 26.24 -8.91 4.42
C ASN A 82 26.50 -7.39 4.51
N LYS A 83 26.05 -6.74 5.58
CA LYS A 83 26.36 -5.35 5.89
C LYS A 83 27.12 -5.24 7.21
N PRO A 84 27.99 -4.25 7.37
CA PRO A 84 28.59 -3.97 8.66
C PRO A 84 27.53 -3.52 9.68
N LYS A 85 27.93 -3.44 10.94
CA LYS A 85 27.05 -2.88 11.98
C LYS A 85 26.80 -1.39 11.69
N PRO A 86 25.53 -0.92 11.74
CA PRO A 86 25.26 0.49 11.56
C PRO A 86 25.86 1.34 12.68
N LEU A 87 26.34 2.53 12.34
CA LEU A 87 26.71 3.57 13.31
C LEU A 87 25.50 4.23 13.95
N GLY A 88 24.40 4.31 13.19
CA GLY A 88 23.13 4.89 13.63
C GLY A 88 22.08 4.82 12.55
N ALA A 89 20.85 5.21 12.88
CA ALA A 89 19.76 5.27 11.92
C ALA A 89 18.79 6.42 12.18
N ILE A 90 18.13 6.88 11.10
CA ILE A 90 16.99 7.80 11.17
C ILE A 90 15.75 7.01 10.74
N PHE A 91 14.74 7.01 11.61
CA PHE A 91 13.49 6.33 11.36
C PHE A 91 12.37 7.34 11.11
N ASN A 92 11.64 7.12 10.01
CA ASN A 92 10.36 7.75 9.73
C ASN A 92 9.29 6.68 9.88
N ASP A 93 8.54 6.72 10.98
CA ASP A 93 7.61 5.67 11.40
C ASP A 93 6.17 6.18 11.34
N CYS A 94 5.35 5.58 10.50
CA CYS A 94 3.96 5.97 10.34
C CYS A 94 3.20 5.92 11.68
N ILE A 95 2.49 7.01 12.01
CA ILE A 95 1.72 7.12 13.25
C ILE A 95 0.68 6.00 13.38
N LEU A 96 0.04 5.58 12.30
CA LEU A 96 -0.92 4.47 12.29
C LEU A 96 -0.25 3.14 12.66
N ARG A 97 0.98 2.92 12.20
CA ARG A 97 1.76 1.74 12.58
C ARG A 97 2.06 1.73 14.07
N ARG A 98 2.48 2.86 14.63
CA ARG A 98 2.78 3.01 16.05
C ARG A 98 1.53 2.83 16.93
N LEU A 99 0.43 3.49 16.58
CA LEU A 99 -0.82 3.42 17.35
C LEU A 99 -1.40 2.00 17.39
N HIS A 100 -1.37 1.28 16.25
CA HIS A 100 -1.90 -0.08 16.18
C HIS A 100 -1.01 -1.14 16.86
N ASN A 101 0.23 -0.80 17.17
CA ASN A 101 1.18 -1.73 17.79
C ASN A 101 1.80 -1.14 19.07
N LYS A 102 1.12 -0.20 19.72
CA LYS A 102 1.60 0.56 20.88
C LYS A 102 2.18 -0.34 21.98
N GLU A 103 1.51 -1.45 22.27
CA GLU A 103 1.88 -2.40 23.33
C GLU A 103 3.15 -3.20 22.99
N HIS A 104 3.50 -3.27 21.71
CA HIS A 104 4.63 -4.05 21.22
C HIS A 104 5.86 -3.22 20.88
N LEU A 105 5.76 -1.89 20.87
CA LEU A 105 6.88 -1.02 20.45
C LEU A 105 8.14 -1.20 21.30
N ASN A 106 7.98 -1.44 22.60
CA ASN A 106 9.09 -1.65 23.52
C ASN A 106 9.82 -3.00 23.32
N GLN A 107 9.26 -3.90 22.52
CA GLN A 107 9.84 -5.21 22.19
C GLN A 107 10.71 -5.16 20.92
N ILE A 108 10.72 -4.01 20.24
CA ILE A 108 11.53 -3.81 19.04
C ILE A 108 12.94 -3.39 19.46
N HIS A 109 13.90 -4.28 19.26
CA HIS A 109 15.29 -4.01 19.52
C HIS A 109 16.09 -4.17 18.23
N PHE A 110 16.78 -3.11 17.85
CA PHE A 110 17.78 -3.13 16.80
C PHE A 110 19.18 -3.17 17.44
N ASN A 111 20.09 -3.93 16.90
CA ASN A 111 21.43 -4.25 17.42
C ASN A 111 22.22 -3.05 17.96
N ASN A 112 21.90 -2.52 19.14
CA ASN A 112 22.62 -1.53 19.94
C ASN A 112 23.37 -0.44 19.15
N PHE A 113 22.65 0.33 18.34
CA PHE A 113 23.12 1.56 17.73
C PHE A 113 22.11 2.68 17.97
N PRO A 114 22.53 3.95 17.98
CA PRO A 114 21.61 5.08 18.20
C PRO A 114 20.58 5.20 17.07
N ILE A 115 19.32 5.38 17.46
CA ILE A 115 18.20 5.59 16.55
C ILE A 115 17.53 6.89 16.95
N VAL A 116 17.34 7.77 15.97
CA VAL A 116 16.53 8.98 16.07
C VAL A 116 15.46 8.95 15.01
N GLY A 117 14.41 9.76 15.16
CA GLY A 117 13.38 9.82 14.15
C GLY A 117 12.12 10.52 14.59
N PHE A 118 11.10 10.42 13.77
CA PHE A 118 9.82 11.07 14.00
C PHE A 118 8.67 10.18 13.47
N SER A 119 7.46 10.52 13.89
CA SER A 119 6.26 9.89 13.33
C SER A 119 5.68 10.75 12.21
N SER A 120 5.35 10.09 11.09
CA SER A 120 4.68 10.69 9.94
C SER A 120 3.24 10.22 9.84
N PHE A 121 2.45 10.89 9.00
CA PHE A 121 1.08 10.45 8.65
C PHE A 121 1.04 9.45 7.48
N GLY A 122 2.15 9.26 6.80
CA GLY A 122 2.36 8.34 5.70
C GLY A 122 3.73 8.56 5.07
N GLU A 123 4.17 7.63 4.26
CA GLU A 123 5.44 7.64 3.57
C GLU A 123 5.22 7.56 2.06
N ILE A 124 6.25 7.93 1.29
CA ILE A 124 6.27 7.79 -0.16
C ILE A 124 7.37 6.80 -0.54
N TYR A 125 6.97 5.75 -1.25
CA TYR A 125 7.88 4.77 -1.83
C TYR A 125 7.43 4.45 -3.27
N GLY A 126 7.59 5.44 -4.17
CA GLY A 126 7.04 5.37 -5.53
C GLY A 126 5.52 5.56 -5.59
N ALA A 127 4.80 5.16 -4.55
CA ALA A 127 3.39 5.45 -4.28
C ALA A 127 3.23 5.87 -2.82
N GLY A 128 2.08 6.48 -2.47
CA GLY A 128 1.72 6.74 -1.09
C GLY A 128 1.49 5.42 -0.35
N ILE A 129 2.12 5.25 0.80
CA ILE A 129 1.97 4.10 1.69
C ILE A 129 1.68 4.57 3.11
N ALA A 130 1.06 3.71 3.90
CA ALA A 130 0.86 3.96 5.32
C ALA A 130 1.06 2.68 6.13
N LYS A 131 1.13 2.79 7.46
CA LYS A 131 1.50 1.69 8.38
C LYS A 131 2.88 1.09 8.09
N SER A 132 3.81 1.90 7.57
CA SER A 132 5.17 1.52 7.20
C SER A 132 6.22 2.16 8.10
N LEU A 133 7.42 1.66 8.03
CA LEU A 133 8.63 2.23 8.61
C LEU A 133 9.64 2.42 7.48
N VAL A 134 10.04 3.64 7.24
CA VAL A 134 11.15 3.97 6.34
C VAL A 134 12.35 4.33 7.18
N ALA A 135 13.51 3.75 6.88
CA ALA A 135 14.71 3.94 7.65
C ALA A 135 15.92 4.25 6.77
N ILE A 136 16.77 5.14 7.25
CA ILE A 136 18.10 5.44 6.70
C ILE A 136 19.12 4.95 7.72
N PHE A 137 20.01 4.07 7.30
CA PHE A 137 21.10 3.56 8.14
C PHE A 137 22.43 4.14 7.70
N PHE A 138 23.25 4.53 8.67
CA PHE A 138 24.60 5.07 8.45
C PHE A 138 25.61 3.99 8.78
N TYR A 139 26.59 3.81 7.91
CA TYR A 139 27.64 2.82 8.04
C TYR A 139 29.02 3.47 7.90
N GLU A 140 29.99 2.98 8.64
CA GLU A 140 31.40 3.25 8.37
C GLU A 140 31.90 2.24 7.35
N VAL A 141 32.53 2.72 6.29
CA VAL A 141 33.13 1.89 5.26
C VAL A 141 34.54 2.43 4.92
N GLU A 142 35.52 1.55 4.92
CA GLU A 142 36.89 1.92 4.55
C GLU A 142 37.00 2.23 3.06
N ASN A 143 36.30 1.46 2.24
CA ASN A 143 36.26 1.67 0.81
C ASN A 143 34.82 1.64 0.32
N PHE A 144 34.35 2.73 -0.28
CA PHE A 144 32.99 2.84 -0.80
C PHE A 144 32.65 1.77 -1.84
N ASN A 145 33.64 1.30 -2.60
CA ASN A 145 33.44 0.27 -3.62
C ASN A 145 33.09 -1.12 -3.06
N ASP A 146 33.44 -1.38 -1.80
CA ASP A 146 33.17 -2.66 -1.14
C ASP A 146 31.72 -2.74 -0.65
N PHE A 147 31.06 -1.60 -0.50
CA PHE A 147 29.68 -1.52 -0.05
C PHE A 147 28.73 -1.15 -1.20
N LYS A 148 28.01 -2.16 -1.73
CA LYS A 148 26.98 -1.94 -2.74
C LYS A 148 25.59 -2.07 -2.11
N PRO A 149 24.89 -0.96 -1.82
CA PRO A 149 23.55 -1.00 -1.26
C PRO A 149 22.62 -1.82 -2.17
N ARG A 150 21.77 -2.65 -1.56
CA ARG A 150 20.78 -3.44 -2.30
C ARG A 150 19.91 -2.55 -3.21
N TYR A 151 19.58 -1.35 -2.74
CA TYR A 151 18.81 -0.38 -3.51
C TYR A 151 19.42 -0.11 -4.89
N LEU A 152 20.72 0.14 -4.98
CA LEU A 152 21.39 0.39 -6.27
C LEU A 152 21.32 -0.82 -7.21
N LYS A 153 21.38 -2.05 -6.64
CA LYS A 153 21.28 -3.28 -7.44
C LYS A 153 19.88 -3.52 -7.99
N THR A 154 18.85 -3.06 -7.29
CA THR A 154 17.44 -3.32 -7.63
C THR A 154 16.73 -2.10 -8.18
N PHE A 155 17.39 -0.93 -8.23
CA PHE A 155 16.77 0.34 -8.62
C PHE A 155 16.13 0.29 -10.00
N ILE A 156 16.84 -0.21 -10.99
CA ILE A 156 16.35 -0.26 -12.39
C ILE A 156 15.10 -1.13 -12.46
N GLN A 157 15.11 -2.30 -11.79
CA GLN A 157 13.96 -3.20 -11.76
C GLN A 157 12.77 -2.53 -11.08
N LYS A 158 12.95 -1.98 -9.89
CA LYS A 158 11.88 -1.29 -9.16
C LYS A 158 11.32 -0.10 -9.92
N TYR A 159 12.18 0.71 -10.54
CA TYR A 159 11.74 1.81 -11.40
C TYR A 159 10.89 1.30 -12.56
N SER A 160 11.31 0.22 -13.21
CA SER A 160 10.57 -0.43 -14.29
C SER A 160 9.21 -0.94 -13.81
N ASP A 161 9.16 -1.61 -12.66
CA ASP A 161 7.93 -2.15 -12.06
C ASP A 161 6.91 -1.03 -11.78
N PHE A 162 7.34 0.08 -11.16
CA PHE A 162 6.50 1.25 -10.93
C PHE A 162 6.01 1.89 -12.23
N LYS A 163 6.92 2.08 -13.20
CA LYS A 163 6.57 2.65 -14.50
C LYS A 163 5.52 1.79 -15.21
N TYR A 164 5.72 0.47 -15.24
CA TYR A 164 4.81 -0.46 -15.88
C TYR A 164 3.43 -0.46 -15.17
N TYR A 165 3.43 -0.48 -13.85
CA TYR A 165 2.22 -0.39 -13.04
C TYR A 165 1.38 0.85 -13.39
N TYR A 166 1.99 2.04 -13.40
CA TYR A 166 1.27 3.27 -13.71
C TYR A 166 0.81 3.36 -15.17
N LEU A 167 1.59 2.82 -16.11
CA LEU A 167 1.16 2.76 -17.51
C LEU A 167 -0.05 1.83 -17.66
N ASN A 168 -0.07 0.71 -16.98
CA ASN A 168 -1.17 -0.24 -17.00
C ASN A 168 -2.47 0.38 -16.44
N ILE A 169 -2.40 1.08 -15.31
CA ILE A 169 -3.55 1.80 -14.76
C ILE A 169 -4.09 2.84 -15.73
N LYS A 170 -3.22 3.60 -16.39
CA LYS A 170 -3.65 4.57 -17.41
C LYS A 170 -4.36 3.89 -18.58
N GLY A 171 -3.86 2.74 -19.02
CA GLY A 171 -4.53 1.91 -20.05
C GLY A 171 -5.93 1.47 -19.62
N GLN A 172 -6.05 0.90 -18.44
CA GLN A 172 -7.33 0.45 -17.88
C GLN A 172 -8.33 1.60 -17.72
N LYS A 173 -7.88 2.77 -17.26
CA LYS A 173 -8.73 3.97 -17.17
C LYS A 173 -9.24 4.40 -18.55
N LEU A 174 -8.41 4.34 -19.56
CA LEU A 174 -8.81 4.68 -20.93
C LEU A 174 -9.87 3.70 -21.46
N GLU A 175 -9.69 2.41 -21.22
CA GLU A 175 -10.67 1.38 -21.58
C GLU A 175 -12.00 1.61 -20.89
N MET A 176 -12.03 1.82 -19.57
CA MET A 176 -13.24 2.13 -18.81
C MET A 176 -13.94 3.40 -19.34
N THR A 177 -13.17 4.44 -19.69
CA THR A 177 -13.73 5.67 -20.25
C THR A 177 -14.36 5.41 -21.60
N ASN A 178 -13.71 4.62 -22.45
CA ASN A 178 -14.24 4.25 -23.78
C ASN A 178 -15.52 3.41 -23.69
N GLU A 179 -15.60 2.48 -22.73
CA GLU A 179 -16.81 1.70 -22.47
C GLU A 179 -17.98 2.58 -21.99
N ASN A 180 -17.71 3.49 -21.05
CA ASN A 180 -18.72 4.45 -20.58
C ASN A 180 -19.21 5.35 -21.72
N ASN A 181 -18.32 5.83 -22.57
CA ASN A 181 -18.69 6.63 -23.74
C ASN A 181 -19.59 5.85 -24.70
N LYS A 182 -19.32 4.55 -24.93
CA LYS A 182 -20.20 3.70 -25.75
C LYS A 182 -21.60 3.57 -25.15
N ILE A 183 -21.70 3.40 -23.83
CA ILE A 183 -23.00 3.31 -23.12
C ILE A 183 -23.77 4.62 -23.30
N ILE A 184 -23.13 5.77 -23.10
CA ILE A 184 -23.76 7.09 -23.27
C ILE A 184 -24.23 7.30 -24.72
N LEU A 185 -23.41 6.95 -25.72
CA LEU A 185 -23.78 7.06 -27.11
C LEU A 185 -24.99 6.19 -27.46
N ASN A 186 -25.07 4.97 -26.91
CA ASN A 186 -26.21 4.09 -27.10
C ASN A 186 -27.48 4.64 -26.45
N GLN A 187 -27.37 5.25 -25.26
CA GLN A 187 -28.49 5.94 -24.61
C GLN A 187 -28.99 7.14 -25.44
N LEU A 188 -28.07 7.97 -25.95
CA LEU A 188 -28.42 9.10 -26.81
C LEU A 188 -29.16 8.68 -28.07
N LYS A 189 -28.70 7.62 -28.75
CA LYS A 189 -29.40 7.07 -29.92
C LYS A 189 -30.82 6.60 -29.55
N CYS A 190 -31.00 5.94 -28.40
CA CYS A 190 -32.30 5.53 -27.93
C CYS A 190 -33.24 6.73 -27.72
N TYR A 191 -32.73 7.85 -27.16
CA TYR A 191 -33.51 9.08 -27.00
C TYR A 191 -33.87 9.71 -28.37
N GLU A 192 -32.94 9.75 -29.31
CA GLU A 192 -33.18 10.24 -30.68
C GLU A 192 -34.31 9.43 -31.38
N ASP A 193 -34.27 8.09 -31.26
CA ASP A 193 -35.29 7.21 -31.83
C ASP A 193 -36.67 7.43 -31.18
N VAL A 194 -36.73 7.74 -29.89
CA VAL A 194 -37.99 8.06 -29.20
C VAL A 194 -38.54 9.41 -29.69
N LEU A 195 -37.68 10.44 -29.78
CA LEU A 195 -38.07 11.75 -30.27
C LEU A 195 -38.56 11.71 -31.72
N ALA A 196 -37.91 10.91 -32.57
CA ALA A 196 -38.33 10.74 -33.95
C ALA A 196 -39.73 10.07 -34.12
N LYS A 197 -40.17 9.31 -33.12
CA LYS A 197 -41.52 8.69 -33.11
C LYS A 197 -42.60 9.59 -32.55
N LEU A 198 -42.24 10.68 -31.89
CA LEU A 198 -43.17 11.66 -31.31
C LEU A 198 -43.45 12.84 -32.25
N ASN A 199 -42.67 13.00 -33.30
CA ASN A 199 -42.90 13.93 -34.42
C ASN A 199 -43.57 13.20 -35.60
#